data_776699230775d083dd56adc3f837d7c4
#
_entry.id   776699230775d083dd56adc3f837d7c4
#
_cell.length_a   1.000
_cell.length_b   1.000
_cell.length_c   1.000
_cell.angle_alpha   90.00
_cell.angle_beta   90.00
_cell.angle_gamma   90.00
#
_symmetry.space_group_name_H-M   'P 1'
#
loop_
_entity.id
_entity.type
_entity.pdbx_description
1 polymer ?
#
loop_
_entity_poly.entity_id
_entity_poly.type
_entity_poly.pdbx_seq_one_letter_code
_entity_poly.pdbx_strand_id
1 'polypeptide(L)'
;MAGLALALDLDGVLADTRPLWDAWIEDAARRVRVELDVPEDREAAAVVLDDALGDWRPLLTRFAADRAPLWIRPRPDTNAALRQLVAAGARIGVFSDAPRELAEIALAHAGAARQVEVFGTPAEVEAALGAETVVVRSREELAGLR
;
A
#
# COMPACT_ATOMS: atom_id res chain seq x y z
N MET A 1 1.37 -18.33 -16.86
CA MET A 1 0.19 -18.43 -17.73
C MET A 1 -0.16 -17.04 -18.23
N ALA A 2 -0.20 -16.90 -19.54
CA ALA A 2 -0.61 -15.60 -20.11
C ALA A 2 -2.04 -15.29 -19.69
N GLY A 3 -2.29 -14.08 -19.25
CA GLY A 3 -3.61 -13.64 -18.82
C GLY A 3 -3.89 -13.73 -17.33
N LEU A 4 -2.97 -14.27 -16.52
CA LEU A 4 -3.14 -14.24 -15.07
C LEU A 4 -3.03 -12.80 -14.57
N ALA A 5 -4.05 -12.32 -13.86
CA ALA A 5 -4.06 -11.00 -13.26
C ALA A 5 -4.19 -11.15 -11.76
N LEU A 6 -3.31 -10.46 -11.02
CA LEU A 6 -3.24 -10.52 -9.58
C LEU A 6 -3.42 -9.14 -8.98
N ALA A 7 -4.32 -9.02 -8.00
CA ALA A 7 -4.47 -7.82 -7.20
C ALA A 7 -3.89 -8.10 -5.81
N LEU A 8 -2.79 -7.45 -5.50
CA LEU A 8 -2.07 -7.67 -4.25
C LEU A 8 -2.45 -6.62 -3.22
N ASP A 9 -2.75 -7.06 -2.00
CA ASP A 9 -2.89 -6.14 -0.88
C ASP A 9 -1.49 -5.64 -0.50
N LEU A 10 -1.28 -4.32 -0.57
CA LEU A 10 0.01 -3.72 -0.22
C LEU A 10 0.44 -4.17 1.18
N ASP A 11 -0.44 -3.95 2.15
CA ASP A 11 -0.22 -4.44 3.52
C ASP A 11 -0.49 -5.95 3.53
N GLY A 12 0.47 -6.71 3.97
CA GLY A 12 0.39 -8.17 3.98
C GLY A 12 1.23 -8.84 2.93
N VAL A 13 1.31 -8.32 1.71
CA VAL A 13 2.13 -8.92 0.65
C VAL A 13 3.48 -8.22 0.52
N LEU A 14 3.48 -6.91 0.30
CA LEU A 14 4.70 -6.16 -0.04
C LEU A 14 5.32 -5.40 1.13
N ALA A 15 4.49 -4.86 2.01
CA ALA A 15 4.93 -4.00 3.09
C ALA A 15 3.93 -4.05 4.23
N ASP A 16 4.19 -3.28 5.27
CA ASP A 16 3.23 -3.02 6.34
C ASP A 16 3.27 -1.53 6.62
N THR A 17 2.24 -0.81 6.18
CA THR A 17 2.16 0.64 6.32
C THR A 17 1.45 1.08 7.61
N ARG A 18 0.78 0.15 8.31
CA ARG A 18 0.00 0.48 9.50
C ARG A 18 0.84 1.09 10.62
N PRO A 19 2.02 0.55 10.98
CA PRO A 19 2.85 1.17 12.01
C PRO A 19 3.28 2.60 11.65
N LEU A 20 3.58 2.85 10.39
CA LEU A 20 3.98 4.19 9.92
C LEU A 20 2.80 5.15 9.98
N TRP A 21 1.62 4.68 9.58
CA TRP A 21 0.38 5.45 9.67
C TRP A 21 0.05 5.81 11.12
N ASP A 22 0.09 4.83 12.02
CA ASP A 22 -0.22 5.04 13.44
C ASP A 22 0.76 6.02 14.08
N ALA A 23 2.05 5.91 13.76
CA ALA A 23 3.06 6.84 14.26
C ALA A 23 2.83 8.26 13.75
N TRP A 24 2.40 8.40 12.49
CA TRP A 24 2.09 9.72 11.95
C TRP A 24 0.87 10.34 12.63
N ILE A 25 -0.19 9.57 12.85
CA ILE A 25 -1.38 10.07 13.56
C ILE A 25 -0.99 10.58 14.94
N GLU A 26 -0.17 9.82 15.66
CA GLU A 26 0.30 10.22 16.99
C GLU A 26 1.14 11.49 16.93
N ASP A 27 2.04 11.59 15.96
CA ASP A 27 2.88 12.78 15.77
C ASP A 27 2.02 14.01 15.43
N ALA A 28 1.06 13.86 14.53
CA ALA A 28 0.15 14.93 14.13
C ALA A 28 -0.69 15.43 15.31
N ALA A 29 -1.22 14.50 16.11
CA ALA A 29 -2.02 14.83 17.29
C ALA A 29 -1.20 15.65 18.30
N ARG A 30 0.05 15.28 18.52
CA ARG A 30 0.95 16.02 19.42
C ARG A 30 1.24 17.43 18.91
N ARG A 31 1.48 17.57 17.62
CA ARG A 31 1.83 18.88 17.02
C ARG A 31 0.70 19.87 17.07
N VAL A 32 -0.53 19.41 16.84
CA VAL A 32 -1.70 20.30 16.90
C VAL A 32 -2.34 20.34 18.28
N ARG A 33 -1.85 19.54 19.22
CA ARG A 33 -2.36 19.44 20.60
C ARG A 33 -3.85 19.10 20.65
N VAL A 34 -4.27 18.20 19.77
CA VAL A 34 -5.64 17.71 19.68
C VAL A 34 -5.60 16.19 19.73
N GLU A 35 -6.55 15.62 20.46
CA GLU A 35 -6.73 14.17 20.42
C GLU A 35 -7.41 13.81 19.10
N LEU A 36 -6.77 12.91 18.34
CA LEU A 36 -7.29 12.44 17.07
C LEU A 36 -7.82 11.01 17.24
N ASP A 37 -9.13 10.87 17.14
CA ASP A 37 -9.78 9.58 17.14
C ASP A 37 -10.23 9.28 15.71
N VAL A 38 -9.43 8.46 15.01
CA VAL A 38 -9.68 8.14 13.62
C VAL A 38 -10.14 6.71 13.45
N PRO A 39 -11.03 6.44 12.47
CA PRO A 39 -11.43 5.06 12.16
C PRO A 39 -10.24 4.20 11.72
N GLU A 40 -10.36 2.90 11.88
CA GLU A 40 -9.35 1.96 11.42
C GLU A 40 -9.23 1.97 9.89
N ASP A 41 -10.36 2.04 9.19
CA ASP A 41 -10.36 2.22 7.74
C ASP A 41 -9.76 3.58 7.37
N ARG A 42 -8.68 3.57 6.60
CA ARG A 42 -7.94 4.80 6.31
C ARG A 42 -8.62 5.73 5.33
N GLU A 43 -9.53 5.25 4.49
CA GLU A 43 -10.37 6.12 3.66
C GLU A 43 -11.31 6.93 4.54
N ALA A 44 -11.96 6.28 5.51
CA ALA A 44 -12.81 6.97 6.48
C ALA A 44 -12.01 7.89 7.38
N ALA A 45 -10.79 7.47 7.77
CA ALA A 45 -9.88 8.30 8.56
C ALA A 45 -9.51 9.60 7.82
N ALA A 46 -9.32 9.55 6.51
CA ALA A 46 -8.99 10.72 5.71
C ALA A 46 -10.06 11.81 5.81
N VAL A 47 -11.33 11.42 5.85
CA VAL A 47 -12.44 12.38 6.00
C VAL A 47 -12.36 13.07 7.36
N VAL A 48 -12.08 12.32 8.42
CA VAL A 48 -11.90 12.88 9.77
C VAL A 48 -10.72 13.85 9.81
N LEU A 49 -9.60 13.46 9.17
CA LEU A 49 -8.40 14.30 9.13
C LEU A 49 -8.60 15.57 8.34
N ASP A 50 -9.35 15.53 7.24
CA ASP A 50 -9.70 16.73 6.46
C ASP A 50 -10.40 17.77 7.34
N ASP A 51 -11.31 17.30 8.20
CA ASP A 51 -12.05 18.17 9.10
C ASP A 51 -11.18 18.66 10.27
N ALA A 52 -10.37 17.79 10.85
CA ALA A 52 -9.60 18.11 12.05
C ALA A 52 -8.31 18.87 11.76
N LEU A 53 -7.62 18.58 10.66
CA LEU A 53 -6.28 19.08 10.36
C LEU A 53 -6.20 19.95 9.11
N GLY A 54 -7.21 19.94 8.25
CA GLY A 54 -7.17 20.65 6.98
C GLY A 54 -6.24 19.96 5.99
N ASP A 55 -5.25 20.67 5.47
CA ASP A 55 -4.32 20.13 4.46
C ASP A 55 -3.19 19.29 5.12
N TRP A 56 -3.49 18.06 5.42
CA TRP A 56 -2.60 17.14 6.13
C TRP A 56 -1.74 16.26 5.20
N ARG A 57 -2.11 16.10 3.93
CA ARG A 57 -1.42 15.18 3.02
C ARG A 57 0.06 15.50 2.79
N PRO A 58 0.46 16.76 2.60
CA PRO A 58 1.88 17.09 2.51
C PRO A 58 2.66 16.75 3.79
N LEU A 59 2.03 16.86 4.95
CA LEU A 59 2.65 16.51 6.23
C LEU A 59 2.89 15.00 6.32
N LEU A 60 1.90 14.20 5.90
CA LEU A 60 2.05 12.75 5.84
C LEU A 60 3.16 12.35 4.87
N THR A 61 3.20 12.96 3.68
CA THR A 61 4.23 12.68 2.68
C THR A 61 5.63 12.89 3.25
N ARG A 62 5.84 14.02 3.93
CA ARG A 62 7.15 14.34 4.52
C ARG A 62 7.52 13.35 5.63
N PHE A 63 6.58 13.05 6.51
CA PHE A 63 6.81 12.10 7.59
C PHE A 63 7.14 10.71 7.04
N ALA A 64 6.36 10.23 6.08
CA ALA A 64 6.56 8.92 5.48
C ALA A 64 7.89 8.83 4.72
N ALA A 65 8.23 9.85 3.94
CA ALA A 65 9.51 9.88 3.21
C ALA A 65 10.71 9.82 4.15
N ASP A 66 10.62 10.49 5.30
CA ASP A 66 11.66 10.52 6.30
C ASP A 66 11.81 9.16 7.02
N ARG A 67 10.72 8.48 7.29
CA ARG A 67 10.68 7.26 8.11
C ARG A 67 10.70 5.96 7.33
N ALA A 68 10.19 5.96 6.09
CA ALA A 68 10.07 4.75 5.30
C ALA A 68 11.38 3.97 5.13
N PRO A 69 12.56 4.60 4.92
CA PRO A 69 13.80 3.84 4.78
C PRO A 69 14.14 2.95 5.97
N LEU A 70 13.68 3.32 7.17
CA LEU A 70 13.92 2.55 8.38
C LEU A 70 12.85 1.47 8.63
N TRP A 71 11.63 1.70 8.17
CA TRP A 71 10.47 0.90 8.53
C TRP A 71 9.98 -0.03 7.42
N ILE A 72 10.29 0.30 6.18
CA ILE A 72 9.84 -0.48 5.02
C ILE A 72 11.07 -0.97 4.26
N ARG A 73 11.19 -2.29 4.18
CA ARG A 73 12.33 -2.92 3.52
C ARG A 73 11.86 -3.88 2.45
N PRO A 74 12.62 -4.03 1.37
CA PRO A 74 12.33 -5.04 0.36
C PRO A 74 12.26 -6.44 1.00
N ARG A 75 11.34 -7.25 0.47
CA ARG A 75 11.20 -8.66 0.84
C ARG A 75 11.71 -9.49 -0.34
N PRO A 76 12.96 -9.98 -0.28
CA PRO A 76 13.60 -10.59 -1.46
C PRO A 76 12.82 -11.76 -2.06
N ASP A 77 12.28 -12.64 -1.24
CA ASP A 77 11.53 -13.80 -1.72
C ASP A 77 10.23 -13.37 -2.41
N THR A 78 9.53 -12.42 -1.83
CA THR A 78 8.30 -11.88 -2.40
C THR A 78 8.59 -11.18 -3.75
N ASN A 79 9.61 -10.34 -3.78
CA ASN A 79 9.99 -9.63 -5.00
C ASN A 79 10.45 -10.59 -6.10
N ALA A 80 11.18 -11.64 -5.74
CA ALA A 80 11.58 -12.69 -6.69
C ALA A 80 10.38 -13.42 -7.26
N ALA A 81 9.39 -13.74 -6.41
CA ALA A 81 8.15 -14.38 -6.86
C ALA A 81 7.39 -13.50 -7.86
N LEU A 82 7.32 -12.19 -7.59
CA LEU A 82 6.65 -11.26 -8.51
C LEU A 82 7.37 -11.19 -9.85
N ARG A 83 8.69 -11.12 -9.84
CA ARG A 83 9.47 -11.10 -11.09
C ARG A 83 9.21 -12.35 -11.93
N GLN A 84 9.16 -13.50 -11.28
CA GLN A 84 8.88 -14.77 -11.97
C GLN A 84 7.47 -14.79 -12.57
N LEU A 85 6.48 -14.32 -11.82
CA LEU A 85 5.10 -14.26 -12.29
C LEU A 85 4.96 -13.30 -13.48
N VAL A 86 5.58 -12.13 -13.42
CA VAL A 86 5.56 -11.16 -14.52
C VAL A 86 6.27 -11.73 -15.74
N ALA A 87 7.40 -12.41 -15.56
CA ALA A 87 8.11 -13.07 -16.65
C ALA A 87 7.26 -14.16 -17.31
N ALA A 88 6.37 -14.79 -16.56
CA ALA A 88 5.44 -15.80 -17.07
C ALA A 88 4.17 -15.20 -17.69
N GLY A 89 4.05 -13.87 -17.74
CA GLY A 89 2.95 -13.17 -18.38
C GLY A 89 1.87 -12.64 -17.43
N ALA A 90 2.07 -12.73 -16.12
CA ALA A 90 1.10 -12.21 -15.16
C ALA A 90 1.09 -10.68 -15.16
N ARG A 91 -0.10 -10.12 -14.94
CA ARG A 91 -0.30 -8.68 -14.74
C ARG A 91 -0.52 -8.44 -13.25
N ILE A 92 0.19 -7.47 -12.69
CA ILE A 92 0.18 -7.20 -11.25
C ILE A 92 -0.42 -5.84 -10.96
N GLY A 93 -1.45 -5.81 -10.12
CA GLY A 93 -1.98 -4.59 -9.54
C GLY A 93 -1.80 -4.62 -8.03
N VAL A 94 -1.72 -3.46 -7.41
CA VAL A 94 -1.61 -3.33 -5.95
C VAL A 94 -2.71 -2.40 -5.46
N PHE A 95 -3.40 -2.81 -4.41
CA PHE A 95 -4.42 -1.97 -3.79
C PHE A 95 -4.08 -1.71 -2.31
N SER A 96 -4.59 -0.61 -1.80
CA SER A 96 -4.44 -0.24 -0.39
C SER A 96 -5.55 0.72 0.01
N ASP A 97 -5.95 0.70 1.28
CA ASP A 97 -6.81 1.71 1.87
C ASP A 97 -6.01 2.91 2.40
N ALA A 98 -4.68 2.81 2.42
CA ALA A 98 -3.82 3.91 2.84
C ALA A 98 -3.94 5.10 1.87
N PRO A 99 -3.76 6.33 2.36
CA PRO A 99 -3.64 7.47 1.46
C PRO A 99 -2.55 7.23 0.42
N ARG A 100 -2.80 7.71 -0.79
CA ARG A 100 -1.91 7.47 -1.93
C ARG A 100 -0.47 7.89 -1.63
N GLU A 101 -0.31 9.01 -0.93
CA GLU A 101 0.99 9.55 -0.55
C GLU A 101 1.82 8.55 0.26
N LEU A 102 1.20 7.89 1.23
CA LEU A 102 1.86 6.88 2.04
C LEU A 102 2.12 5.60 1.24
N ALA A 103 1.10 5.15 0.51
CA ALA A 103 1.16 3.90 -0.23
C ALA A 103 2.23 3.92 -1.34
N GLU A 104 2.35 5.02 -2.07
CA GLU A 104 3.37 5.17 -3.12
C GLU A 104 4.78 5.11 -2.55
N ILE A 105 5.01 5.77 -1.42
CA ILE A 105 6.31 5.74 -0.74
C ILE A 105 6.62 4.32 -0.27
N ALA A 106 5.65 3.63 0.33
CA ALA A 106 5.83 2.27 0.78
C ALA A 106 6.16 1.31 -0.37
N LEU A 107 5.43 1.43 -1.49
CA LEU A 107 5.66 0.60 -2.66
C LEU A 107 7.09 0.81 -3.22
N ALA A 108 7.53 2.05 -3.28
CA ALA A 108 8.88 2.37 -3.75
C ALA A 108 9.96 1.74 -2.85
N HIS A 109 9.81 1.86 -1.53
CA HIS A 109 10.77 1.29 -0.58
C HIS A 109 10.68 -0.23 -0.48
N ALA A 110 9.55 -0.83 -0.81
CA ALA A 110 9.42 -2.29 -0.91
C ALA A 110 10.18 -2.86 -2.11
N GLY A 111 10.56 -2.01 -3.06
CA GLY A 111 11.35 -2.43 -4.21
C GLY A 111 10.57 -3.18 -5.30
N ALA A 112 9.24 -3.12 -5.26
CA ALA A 112 8.38 -3.87 -6.17
C ALA A 112 7.70 -3.01 -7.24
N ALA A 113 7.94 -1.71 -7.24
CA ALA A 113 7.22 -0.78 -8.13
C ALA A 113 7.30 -1.13 -9.61
N ARG A 114 8.44 -1.68 -10.06
CA ARG A 114 8.65 -2.04 -11.47
C ARG A 114 7.76 -3.19 -11.94
N GLN A 115 7.27 -4.01 -11.00
CA GLN A 115 6.42 -5.16 -11.33
C GLN A 115 4.95 -4.79 -11.35
N VAL A 116 4.61 -3.59 -10.89
CA VAL A 116 3.22 -3.16 -10.70
C VAL A 116 2.75 -2.36 -11.91
N GLU A 117 1.68 -2.84 -12.55
CA GLU A 117 1.07 -2.18 -13.70
C GLU A 117 0.08 -1.11 -13.27
N VAL A 118 -0.67 -1.36 -12.19
CA VAL A 118 -1.70 -0.45 -11.70
C VAL A 118 -1.71 -0.43 -10.18
N PHE A 119 -1.94 0.75 -9.63
CA PHE A 119 -2.01 0.99 -8.20
C PHE A 119 -3.22 1.86 -7.89
N GLY A 120 -3.98 1.50 -6.86
CA GLY A 120 -5.14 2.27 -6.46
C GLY A 120 -5.98 1.58 -5.41
N THR A 121 -7.27 1.90 -5.40
CA THR A 121 -8.24 1.20 -4.55
C THR A 121 -8.51 -0.20 -5.13
N PRO A 122 -9.09 -1.12 -4.35
CA PRO A 122 -9.46 -2.43 -4.89
C PRO A 122 -10.33 -2.34 -6.14
N ALA A 123 -11.30 -1.42 -6.16
CA ALA A 123 -12.18 -1.24 -7.31
C ALA A 123 -11.42 -0.73 -8.55
N GLU A 124 -10.49 0.21 -8.37
CA GLU A 124 -9.68 0.73 -9.47
C GLU A 124 -8.78 -0.35 -10.07
N VAL A 125 -8.18 -1.18 -9.22
CA VAL A 125 -7.31 -2.27 -9.66
C VAL A 125 -8.13 -3.33 -10.42
N GLU A 126 -9.28 -3.71 -9.90
CA GLU A 126 -10.17 -4.67 -10.57
C GLU A 126 -10.64 -4.13 -11.92
N ALA A 127 -11.01 -2.85 -11.98
CA ALA A 127 -11.43 -2.23 -13.24
C ALA A 127 -10.32 -2.26 -14.30
N ALA A 128 -9.07 -2.07 -13.88
CA ALA A 128 -7.93 -2.07 -14.79
C ALA A 128 -7.51 -3.48 -15.24
N LEU A 129 -7.61 -4.47 -14.35
CA LEU A 129 -7.14 -5.83 -14.62
C LEU A 129 -8.22 -6.80 -15.10
N GLY A 130 -9.50 -6.50 -14.83
CA GLY A 130 -10.62 -7.31 -15.26
C GLY A 130 -11.25 -8.12 -14.13
N ALA A 131 -12.44 -8.69 -14.42
CA ALA A 131 -13.27 -9.38 -13.43
C ALA A 131 -12.68 -10.71 -12.94
N GLU A 132 -11.75 -11.31 -13.70
CA GLU A 132 -11.14 -12.59 -13.35
C GLU A 132 -9.83 -12.41 -12.54
N THR A 133 -9.63 -11.22 -11.99
CA THR A 133 -8.46 -10.93 -11.18
C THR A 133 -8.49 -11.75 -9.88
N VAL A 134 -7.35 -12.38 -9.56
CA VAL A 134 -7.18 -13.11 -8.31
C VAL A 134 -6.66 -12.15 -7.24
N VAL A 135 -7.35 -12.07 -6.12
CA VAL A 135 -6.94 -11.22 -4.99
C VAL A 135 -5.98 -11.99 -4.11
N VAL A 136 -4.83 -11.38 -3.80
CA VAL A 136 -3.78 -11.97 -2.96
C VAL A 136 -3.57 -11.06 -1.76
N ARG A 137 -3.79 -11.59 -0.55
CA ARG A 137 -3.75 -10.80 0.69
C ARG A 137 -2.58 -11.11 1.60
N SER A 138 -1.81 -12.16 1.27
CA SER A 138 -0.66 -12.55 2.09
C SER A 138 0.48 -13.07 1.23
N ARG A 139 1.68 -13.08 1.80
CA ARG A 139 2.85 -13.65 1.13
C ARG A 139 2.70 -15.14 0.90
N GLU A 140 2.03 -15.83 1.80
CA GLU A 140 1.76 -17.26 1.71
C GLU A 140 0.86 -17.58 0.51
N GLU A 141 -0.18 -16.77 0.31
CA GLU A 141 -1.05 -16.91 -0.86
C GLU A 141 -0.28 -16.68 -2.15
N LEU A 142 0.59 -15.67 -2.17
CA LEU A 142 1.43 -15.40 -3.34
C LEU A 142 2.36 -16.58 -3.64
N ALA A 143 3.00 -17.12 -2.63
CA ALA A 143 3.90 -18.25 -2.79
C ALA A 143 3.17 -19.48 -3.35
N GLY A 144 1.91 -19.66 -3.00
CA GLY A 144 1.09 -20.76 -3.50
C GLY A 144 0.74 -20.68 -4.99
N LEU A 145 1.00 -19.56 -5.64
CA LEU A 145 0.69 -19.36 -7.06
C LEU A 145 1.83 -19.79 -8.01
N ARG A 146 2.93 -20.21 -7.48
CA ARG A 146 4.08 -20.63 -8.30
C ARG A 146 3.88 -22.01 -8.88
#